data_868e5d2fd286cda811a2b12350aa8368
#
_entry.id   868e5d2fd286cda811a2b12350aa8368
#
_cell.length_a   1.000
_cell.length_b   1.000
_cell.length_c   1.000
_cell.angle_alpha   90.00
_cell.angle_beta   90.00
_cell.angle_gamma   90.00
#
_symmetry.space_group_name_H-M   'P 1'
#
loop_
_entity.id
_entity.type
_entity.pdbx_description
1 polymer ?
#
loop_
_entity_poly.entity_id
_entity_poly.type
_entity_poly.pdbx_seq_one_letter_code
_entity_poly.pdbx_strand_id
1 'polypeptide(L)'
;MQQVSDKEFHALITLLDDNDKEIFSHVSDKLFSLGVEGIPMLESAWETADNQLIQTRLEDLINKIQFSNIKDRLAKWIDKGGNDLLEGALLVAKFQYPELEENKAIQKIESISKNIWIELNPALSALEEV
;
A
#
# COMPACT_ATOMS: atom_id res chain seq x y z
N MET A 1 19.85 3.39 7.22
CA MET A 1 19.08 3.89 6.10
C MET A 1 19.94 3.95 4.85
N GLN A 2 19.61 3.16 3.87
CA GLN A 2 20.31 3.22 2.60
C GLN A 2 19.59 4.21 1.70
N GLN A 3 20.18 5.36 1.51
CA GLN A 3 19.72 6.27 0.49
C GLN A 3 20.47 5.96 -0.80
N VAL A 4 19.72 5.67 -1.83
CA VAL A 4 20.26 5.45 -3.17
C VAL A 4 20.36 6.80 -3.86
N SER A 5 21.52 7.12 -4.43
CA SER A 5 21.68 8.35 -5.21
C SER A 5 20.87 8.30 -6.49
N ASP A 6 20.55 9.46 -7.06
CA ASP A 6 19.79 9.53 -8.32
C ASP A 6 20.47 8.76 -9.45
N LYS A 7 21.80 8.85 -9.54
CA LYS A 7 22.56 8.09 -10.54
C LYS A 7 22.45 6.60 -10.34
N GLU A 8 22.55 6.15 -9.09
CA GLU A 8 22.44 4.73 -8.76
C GLU A 8 21.04 4.23 -9.06
N PHE A 9 20.02 5.01 -8.71
CA PHE A 9 18.62 4.66 -9.00
C PHE A 9 18.39 4.52 -10.50
N HIS A 10 18.84 5.46 -11.32
CA HIS A 10 18.72 5.38 -12.77
C HIS A 10 19.44 4.16 -13.34
N ALA A 11 20.61 3.84 -12.81
CA ALA A 11 21.35 2.65 -13.24
C ALA A 11 20.57 1.37 -12.92
N LEU A 12 19.96 1.30 -11.73
CA LEU A 12 19.15 0.16 -11.32
C LEU A 12 17.92 0.01 -12.21
N ILE A 13 17.24 1.11 -12.53
CA ILE A 13 16.08 1.09 -13.43
C ILE A 13 16.47 0.57 -14.81
N THR A 14 17.59 1.03 -15.34
CA THR A 14 18.08 0.57 -16.66
C THR A 14 18.34 -0.94 -16.66
N LEU A 15 18.80 -1.50 -15.56
CA LEU A 15 19.08 -2.93 -15.44
C LEU A 15 17.83 -3.79 -15.22
N LEU A 16 16.67 -3.18 -15.01
CA LEU A 16 15.42 -3.94 -14.83
C LEU A 16 14.98 -4.72 -16.05
N ASP A 17 15.44 -4.37 -17.25
CA ASP A 17 15.13 -5.12 -18.46
C ASP A 17 16.15 -6.19 -18.80
N ASP A 18 17.13 -6.42 -17.93
CA ASP A 18 18.16 -7.42 -18.17
C ASP A 18 17.57 -8.83 -18.19
N ASN A 19 18.03 -9.64 -19.16
CA ASN A 19 17.58 -11.02 -19.30
C ASN A 19 18.25 -11.97 -18.34
N ASP A 20 19.36 -11.56 -17.72
CA ASP A 20 20.05 -12.36 -16.71
C ASP A 20 19.25 -12.33 -15.42
N LYS A 21 18.80 -13.51 -14.98
CA LYS A 21 17.97 -13.67 -13.80
C LYS A 21 18.67 -13.24 -12.52
N GLU A 22 19.98 -13.45 -12.43
CA GLU A 22 20.76 -13.03 -11.25
C GLU A 22 20.82 -11.51 -11.15
N ILE A 23 21.08 -10.83 -12.26
CA ILE A 23 21.12 -9.37 -12.32
C ILE A 23 19.74 -8.81 -11.99
N PHE A 24 18.71 -9.33 -12.61
CA PHE A 24 17.34 -8.90 -12.36
C PHE A 24 16.95 -9.08 -10.90
N SER A 25 17.24 -10.24 -10.31
CA SER A 25 16.94 -10.54 -8.91
C SER A 25 17.67 -9.59 -7.97
N HIS A 26 18.94 -9.35 -8.22
CA HIS A 26 19.75 -8.44 -7.40
C HIS A 26 19.22 -7.01 -7.46
N VAL A 27 18.90 -6.53 -8.66
CA VAL A 27 18.35 -5.18 -8.87
C VAL A 27 16.97 -5.04 -8.21
N SER A 28 16.12 -6.05 -8.40
CA SER A 28 14.78 -6.07 -7.79
C SER A 28 14.85 -6.03 -6.27
N ASP A 29 15.73 -6.82 -5.67
CA ASP A 29 15.91 -6.86 -4.22
C ASP A 29 16.38 -5.50 -3.70
N LYS A 30 17.29 -4.87 -4.41
CA LYS A 30 17.81 -3.57 -4.02
C LYS A 30 16.74 -2.48 -4.10
N LEU A 31 15.94 -2.46 -5.16
CA LEU A 31 14.82 -1.54 -5.30
C LEU A 31 13.72 -1.82 -4.27
N PHE A 32 13.43 -3.09 -4.03
CA PHE A 32 12.47 -3.48 -2.99
C PHE A 32 12.91 -2.98 -1.61
N SER A 33 14.20 -2.98 -1.32
CA SER A 33 14.73 -2.53 -0.04
C SER A 33 14.51 -1.05 0.24
N LEU A 34 14.19 -0.24 -0.79
CA LEU A 34 13.85 1.16 -0.60
C LEU A 34 12.57 1.34 0.23
N GLY A 35 11.69 0.34 0.20
CA GLY A 35 10.45 0.37 0.96
C GLY A 35 9.45 1.40 0.42
N VAL A 36 8.47 1.73 1.25
CA VAL A 36 7.39 2.65 0.89
C VAL A 36 7.91 4.04 0.49
N GLU A 37 9.01 4.47 1.09
CA GLU A 37 9.62 5.76 0.77
C GLU A 37 10.15 5.83 -0.66
N GLY A 38 10.45 4.68 -1.27
CA GLY A 38 10.90 4.60 -2.65
C GLY A 38 9.79 4.58 -3.67
N ILE A 39 8.53 4.41 -3.27
CA ILE A 39 7.40 4.30 -4.19
C ILE A 39 7.26 5.52 -5.11
N PRO A 40 7.34 6.77 -4.63
CA PRO A 40 7.25 7.93 -5.52
C PRO A 40 8.32 7.94 -6.62
N MET A 41 9.54 7.51 -6.31
CA MET A 41 10.62 7.40 -7.30
C MET A 41 10.31 6.31 -8.33
N LEU A 42 9.80 5.17 -7.87
CA LEU A 42 9.43 4.05 -8.75
C LEU A 42 8.25 4.42 -9.66
N GLU A 43 7.27 5.15 -9.14
CA GLU A 43 6.13 5.64 -9.93
C GLU A 43 6.59 6.65 -11.00
N SER A 44 7.50 7.55 -10.64
CA SER A 44 8.08 8.49 -11.58
C SER A 44 8.85 7.78 -12.71
N ALA A 45 9.61 6.75 -12.36
CA ALA A 45 10.31 5.93 -13.33
C ALA A 45 9.35 5.18 -14.25
N TRP A 46 8.23 4.70 -13.71
CA TRP A 46 7.18 4.04 -14.47
C TRP A 46 6.56 4.99 -15.51
N GLU A 47 6.27 6.23 -15.12
CA GLU A 47 5.69 7.23 -16.01
C GLU A 47 6.61 7.59 -17.19
N THR A 48 7.92 7.57 -16.96
CA THR A 48 8.91 7.97 -17.96
C THR A 48 9.54 6.79 -18.71
N ALA A 49 9.17 5.57 -18.37
CA ALA A 49 9.75 4.38 -18.99
C ALA A 49 9.28 4.22 -20.44
N ASP A 50 10.24 4.02 -21.34
CA ASP A 50 9.97 3.78 -22.76
C ASP A 50 9.70 2.30 -23.06
N ASN A 51 10.06 1.42 -22.14
CA ASN A 51 10.05 -0.02 -22.29
C ASN A 51 8.93 -0.61 -21.44
N GLN A 52 8.01 -1.34 -22.09
CA GLN A 52 6.88 -1.96 -21.40
C GLN A 52 7.32 -3.01 -20.38
N LEU A 53 8.41 -3.72 -20.62
CA LEU A 53 8.94 -4.69 -19.67
C LEU A 53 9.38 -4.00 -18.38
N ILE A 54 10.05 -2.87 -18.48
CA ILE A 54 10.44 -2.07 -17.32
C ILE A 54 9.19 -1.60 -16.57
N GLN A 55 8.19 -1.10 -17.28
CA GLN A 55 6.92 -0.67 -16.66
C GLN A 55 6.26 -1.80 -15.88
N THR A 56 6.15 -2.98 -16.48
CA THR A 56 5.53 -4.14 -15.83
C THR A 56 6.31 -4.54 -14.57
N ARG A 57 7.63 -4.57 -14.66
CA ARG A 57 8.47 -4.94 -13.53
C ARG A 57 8.44 -3.91 -12.41
N LEU A 58 8.32 -2.62 -12.77
CA LEU A 58 8.13 -1.54 -11.79
C LEU A 58 6.78 -1.66 -11.08
N GLU A 59 5.71 -1.95 -11.81
CA GLU A 59 4.40 -2.18 -11.23
C GLU A 59 4.43 -3.33 -10.23
N ASP A 60 5.08 -4.43 -10.58
CA ASP A 60 5.24 -5.59 -9.70
C ASP A 60 6.01 -5.23 -8.44
N LEU A 61 7.06 -4.44 -8.55
CA LEU A 61 7.84 -3.98 -7.40
C LEU A 61 7.02 -3.08 -6.48
N ILE A 62 6.32 -2.12 -7.05
CA ILE A 62 5.46 -1.21 -6.29
C ILE A 62 4.41 -2.01 -5.53
N ASN A 63 3.75 -2.95 -6.20
CA ASN A 63 2.74 -3.81 -5.58
C ASN A 63 3.31 -4.67 -4.46
N LYS A 64 4.51 -5.23 -4.64
CA LYS A 64 5.17 -6.03 -3.61
C LYS A 64 5.56 -5.20 -2.40
N ILE A 65 6.05 -3.99 -2.61
CA ILE A 65 6.41 -3.08 -1.52
C ILE A 65 5.15 -2.71 -0.73
N GLN A 66 4.07 -2.36 -1.41
CA GLN A 66 2.81 -2.01 -0.78
C GLN A 66 2.22 -3.19 0.00
N PHE A 67 2.24 -4.37 -0.60
CA PHE A 67 1.78 -5.59 0.05
C PHE A 67 2.58 -5.89 1.32
N SER A 68 3.90 -5.81 1.24
CA SER A 68 4.79 -6.04 2.38
C SER A 68 4.51 -5.05 3.51
N ASN A 69 4.30 -3.79 3.18
CA ASN A 69 3.97 -2.75 4.16
C ASN A 69 2.63 -3.04 4.86
N ILE A 70 1.60 -3.39 4.09
CA ILE A 70 0.27 -3.71 4.65
C ILE A 70 0.36 -4.95 5.54
N LYS A 71 1.10 -5.96 5.12
CA LYS A 71 1.31 -7.18 5.87
C LYS A 71 1.96 -6.89 7.23
N ASP A 72 3.00 -6.05 7.24
CA ASP A 72 3.68 -5.68 8.48
C ASP A 72 2.77 -4.87 9.41
N ARG A 73 2.01 -3.94 8.86
CA ARG A 73 1.04 -3.14 9.62
C ARG A 73 -0.06 -4.02 10.22
N LEU A 74 -0.54 -4.99 9.44
CA LEU A 74 -1.56 -5.93 9.91
C LEU A 74 -1.01 -6.80 11.05
N ALA A 75 0.21 -7.30 10.91
CA ALA A 75 0.86 -8.07 11.97
C ALA A 75 0.99 -7.27 13.27
N LYS A 76 1.38 -6.01 13.17
CA LYS A 76 1.46 -5.11 14.32
C LYS A 76 0.09 -4.85 14.95
N TRP A 77 -0.93 -4.69 14.13
CA TRP A 77 -2.30 -4.51 14.60
C TRP A 77 -2.79 -5.74 15.36
N ILE A 78 -2.50 -6.93 14.86
CA ILE A 78 -2.84 -8.19 15.54
C ILE A 78 -2.09 -8.31 16.86
N ASP A 79 -0.80 -7.98 16.89
CA ASP A 79 0.03 -8.04 18.10
C ASP A 79 -0.48 -7.10 19.20
N LYS A 80 -1.10 -5.98 18.82
CA LYS A 80 -1.72 -5.04 19.76
C LYS A 80 -3.09 -5.52 20.25
N GLY A 81 -3.56 -6.68 19.80
CA GLY A 81 -4.84 -7.26 20.21
C GLY A 81 -6.00 -7.04 19.24
N GLY A 82 -5.76 -6.40 18.09
CA GLY A 82 -6.78 -6.21 17.07
C GLY A 82 -7.97 -5.34 17.50
N ASN A 83 -7.79 -4.46 18.48
CA ASN A 83 -8.90 -3.72 19.09
C ASN A 83 -9.35 -2.49 18.30
N ASP A 84 -8.46 -1.92 17.47
CA ASP A 84 -8.81 -0.80 16.64
C ASP A 84 -9.42 -1.31 15.34
N LEU A 85 -10.75 -1.45 15.33
CA LEU A 85 -11.49 -1.99 14.19
C LEU A 85 -11.40 -1.10 12.96
N LEU A 86 -11.32 0.22 13.14
CA LEU A 86 -11.15 1.16 12.03
C LEU A 86 -9.81 0.93 11.33
N GLU A 87 -8.74 0.81 12.10
CA GLU A 87 -7.41 0.51 11.56
C GLU A 87 -7.40 -0.83 10.83
N GLY A 88 -8.00 -1.85 11.42
CA GLY A 88 -8.10 -3.19 10.81
C GLY A 88 -8.86 -3.15 9.49
N ALA A 89 -10.01 -2.47 9.46
CA ALA A 89 -10.80 -2.32 8.24
C ALA A 89 -10.03 -1.56 7.16
N LEU A 90 -9.31 -0.51 7.54
CA LEU A 90 -8.49 0.28 6.62
C LEU A 90 -7.36 -0.57 6.01
N LEU A 91 -6.71 -1.40 6.81
CA LEU A 91 -5.65 -2.30 6.35
C LEU A 91 -6.17 -3.33 5.35
N VAL A 92 -7.34 -3.91 5.62
CA VAL A 92 -7.99 -4.85 4.69
C VAL A 92 -8.38 -4.16 3.40
N ALA A 93 -8.96 -2.97 3.49
CA ALA A 93 -9.35 -2.18 2.32
C ALA A 93 -8.12 -1.83 1.47
N LYS A 94 -7.03 -1.44 2.10
CA LYS A 94 -5.79 -1.10 1.41
C LYS A 94 -5.13 -2.32 0.77
N PHE A 95 -5.29 -3.49 1.37
CA PHE A 95 -4.85 -4.75 0.77
C PHE A 95 -5.59 -5.02 -0.55
N GLN A 96 -6.91 -4.80 -0.57
CA GLN A 96 -7.73 -4.99 -1.77
C GLN A 96 -7.52 -3.87 -2.79
N TYR A 97 -7.28 -2.65 -2.34
CA TYR A 97 -7.14 -1.46 -3.16
C TYR A 97 -5.87 -0.70 -2.77
N PRO A 98 -4.69 -1.11 -3.30
CA PRO A 98 -3.40 -0.51 -2.90
C PRO A 98 -3.30 1.00 -3.10
N GLU A 99 -4.06 1.56 -4.04
CA GLU A 99 -4.07 3.00 -4.35
C GLU A 99 -5.01 3.80 -3.46
N LEU A 100 -5.64 3.15 -2.48
CA LEU A 100 -6.59 3.81 -1.60
C LEU A 100 -5.92 4.93 -0.80
N GLU A 101 -6.50 6.14 -0.86
CA GLU A 101 -6.09 7.24 0.01
C GLU A 101 -6.71 7.07 1.39
N GLU A 102 -5.84 6.88 2.40
CA GLU A 102 -6.29 6.57 3.76
C GLU A 102 -7.20 7.65 4.34
N ASN A 103 -6.86 8.92 4.15
CA ASN A 103 -7.66 10.02 4.71
C ASN A 103 -9.07 10.07 4.14
N LYS A 104 -9.20 9.87 2.82
CA LYS A 104 -10.51 9.84 2.18
C LYS A 104 -11.31 8.61 2.60
N ALA A 105 -10.64 7.47 2.74
CA ALA A 105 -11.26 6.23 3.19
C ALA A 105 -11.79 6.37 4.62
N ILE A 106 -11.00 6.95 5.52
CA ILE A 106 -11.40 7.19 6.91
C ILE A 106 -12.63 8.10 6.96
N GLN A 107 -12.62 9.20 6.21
CA GLN A 107 -13.75 10.13 6.13
C GLN A 107 -15.01 9.41 5.62
N LYS A 108 -14.86 8.57 4.62
CA LYS A 108 -15.98 7.81 4.06
C LYS A 108 -16.55 6.82 5.08
N ILE A 109 -15.68 6.09 5.76
CA ILE A 109 -16.06 5.12 6.79
C ILE A 109 -16.76 5.83 7.94
N GLU A 110 -16.22 6.94 8.41
CA GLU A 110 -16.84 7.74 9.48
C GLU A 110 -18.21 8.26 9.08
N SER A 111 -18.36 8.73 7.85
CA SER A 111 -19.65 9.20 7.31
C SER A 111 -20.68 8.08 7.27
N ILE A 112 -20.30 6.90 6.78
CA ILE A 112 -21.18 5.74 6.72
C ILE A 112 -21.56 5.29 8.13
N SER A 113 -20.61 5.21 9.04
CA SER A 113 -20.86 4.82 10.43
C SER A 113 -21.81 5.77 11.11
N LYS A 114 -21.66 7.08 10.89
CA LYS A 114 -22.54 8.10 11.44
C LYS A 114 -23.97 7.95 10.90
N ASN A 115 -24.12 7.71 9.61
CA ASN A 115 -25.42 7.51 8.97
C ASN A 115 -26.12 6.26 9.52
N ILE A 116 -25.38 5.16 9.67
CA ILE A 116 -25.90 3.92 10.25
C ILE A 116 -26.37 4.17 11.68
N TRP A 117 -25.58 4.88 12.48
CA TRP A 117 -25.94 5.21 13.86
C TRP A 117 -27.22 6.01 13.93
N ILE A 118 -27.38 7.02 13.05
CA ILE A 118 -28.58 7.85 12.99
C ILE A 118 -29.81 7.00 12.64
N GLU A 119 -29.67 6.03 11.72
CA GLU A 119 -30.75 5.13 11.35
C GLU A 119 -31.10 4.11 12.43
N LEU A 120 -30.09 3.61 13.14
CA LEU A 120 -30.27 2.58 14.17
C LEU A 120 -30.78 3.15 15.50
N ASN A 121 -30.43 4.37 15.82
CA ASN A 121 -30.75 4.95 17.13
C ASN A 121 -32.26 4.98 17.44
N PRO A 122 -33.15 5.39 16.52
CA PRO A 122 -34.60 5.30 16.79
C PRO A 122 -35.08 3.87 16.99
N ALA A 123 -34.56 2.91 16.23
CA ALA A 123 -34.94 1.51 16.36
C ALA A 123 -34.51 0.93 17.72
N LEU A 124 -33.32 1.27 18.19
CA LEU A 124 -32.80 0.86 19.48
C LEU A 124 -33.65 1.46 20.62
N SER A 125 -34.02 2.74 20.51
CA SER A 125 -34.90 3.40 21.49
C SER A 125 -36.25 2.71 21.55
N ALA A 126 -36.83 2.32 20.41
CA ALA A 126 -38.09 1.61 20.36
C ALA A 126 -38.00 0.23 21.04
N LEU A 127 -36.89 -0.45 20.95
CA LEU A 127 -36.66 -1.71 21.63
C LEU A 127 -36.55 -1.55 23.16
N GLU A 128 -35.98 -0.46 23.62
CA GLU A 128 -35.85 -0.19 25.04
C GLU A 128 -37.17 0.12 25.71
N GLU A 129 -38.18 0.62 24.97
CA GLU A 129 -39.51 0.96 25.48
C GLU A 129 -40.43 -0.24 25.65
N VAL A 130 -40.01 -1.40 25.16
CA VAL A 130 -40.73 -2.67 25.32
C VAL A 130 -40.35 -3.36 26.64
#